data_f941e65ddf44b8e7c166fb77afa4673c
#
_entry.id   f941e65ddf44b8e7c166fb77afa4673c
#
_cell.length_a   1.000
_cell.length_b   1.000
_cell.length_c   1.000
_cell.angle_alpha   90.00
_cell.angle_beta   90.00
_cell.angle_gamma   90.00
#
_symmetry.space_group_name_H-M   'P 1'
#
loop_
_entity.id
_entity.type
_entity.pdbx_description
1 polymer ?
#
loop_
_entity_poly.entity_id
_entity_poly.type
_entity_poly.pdbx_seq_one_letter_code
_entity_poly.pdbx_strand_id
1 'polypeptide(L)'
;MVVLFFVIFLRQNQTFMIRIGIDAMGGDFAPEVAIEGAVKALKFIDQDSRIVLFGDEKRMRELLAKHGASADNFDLVHTSQVIEMGDHPAKAFVAKSDSSITVGFKYLSEGKIDGFASAGSTGAMMVGSMQVIKPIEGVIRPVLATLIPTISSSKGVQRGVLMDVGLNVDAKPEVLAQYGLLGSIYAKSVLGLENPRVALLNIGEEEGKGNAQAKATYDLMKEDKRYNFVGNVESSYIFTDKIADVVVADAFVGKSILKMAEALYRINFRLGGGKPRFKNFIRPVVGRIVPKLYWQQDFWDAMNAESVGGLQVMGVNAPVMIGHGSSSSRAICSMILAMERDIKGNFPAKLREALKEA
;
A
#
# COMPACT_ATOMS: atom_id res chain seq x y z
N MET A 1 -32.35 32.23 -10.54
CA MET A 1 -31.07 32.36 -9.76
C MET A 1 -31.08 31.57 -8.45
N VAL A 2 -32.17 31.59 -7.67
CA VAL A 2 -32.27 30.85 -6.38
C VAL A 2 -32.29 29.32 -6.56
N VAL A 3 -32.92 28.78 -7.60
CA VAL A 3 -33.01 27.33 -7.85
C VAL A 3 -31.63 26.71 -8.26
N LEU A 4 -30.79 27.47 -8.97
CA LEU A 4 -29.47 27.04 -9.36
C LEU A 4 -28.50 26.95 -8.16
N PHE A 5 -28.64 27.86 -7.20
CA PHE A 5 -27.90 27.84 -5.94
C PHE A 5 -28.29 26.65 -5.06
N PHE A 6 -29.56 26.27 -5.03
CA PHE A 6 -30.07 25.15 -4.25
C PHE A 6 -29.60 23.80 -4.83
N VAL A 7 -29.51 23.67 -6.17
CA VAL A 7 -29.01 22.49 -6.85
C VAL A 7 -27.48 22.34 -6.66
N ILE A 8 -26.74 23.46 -6.62
CA ILE A 8 -25.30 23.46 -6.33
C ILE A 8 -25.04 23.11 -4.85
N PHE A 9 -25.88 23.63 -3.93
CA PHE A 9 -25.77 23.33 -2.49
C PHE A 9 -26.13 21.87 -2.15
N LEU A 10 -27.07 21.25 -2.88
CA LEU A 10 -27.41 19.82 -2.72
C LEU A 10 -26.37 18.89 -3.33
N ARG A 11 -25.57 19.34 -4.30
CA ARG A 11 -24.43 18.57 -4.81
C ARG A 11 -23.20 18.60 -3.89
N GLN A 12 -23.08 19.57 -2.98
CA GLN A 12 -21.98 19.69 -2.03
C GLN A 12 -22.16 18.84 -0.76
N ASN A 13 -23.34 18.25 -0.51
CA ASN A 13 -23.63 17.45 0.69
C ASN A 13 -23.97 15.98 0.41
N GLN A 14 -23.62 15.43 -0.76
CA GLN A 14 -23.49 13.98 -0.87
C GLN A 14 -22.15 13.60 -0.24
N THR A 15 -22.16 13.18 1.02
CA THR A 15 -21.07 12.45 1.65
C THR A 15 -20.88 11.20 0.82
N PHE A 16 -19.87 11.18 -0.06
CA PHE A 16 -19.55 10.01 -0.86
C PHE A 16 -19.03 8.93 0.10
N MET A 17 -19.86 7.92 0.32
CA MET A 17 -19.48 6.78 1.13
C MET A 17 -18.37 6.00 0.40
N ILE A 18 -17.18 5.95 0.99
CA ILE A 18 -16.05 5.17 0.51
C ILE A 18 -16.33 3.69 0.79
N ARG A 19 -16.24 2.85 -0.25
CA ARG A 19 -16.44 1.40 -0.14
C ARG A 19 -15.12 0.67 -0.35
N ILE A 20 -14.64 0.04 0.72
CA ILE A 20 -13.35 -0.66 0.77
C ILE A 20 -13.61 -2.16 0.59
N GLY A 21 -13.27 -2.72 -0.56
CA GLY A 21 -13.42 -4.14 -0.85
C GLY A 21 -12.28 -4.97 -0.23
N ILE A 22 -12.64 -6.02 0.49
CA ILE A 22 -11.69 -6.94 1.12
C ILE A 22 -12.03 -8.38 0.75
N ASP A 23 -11.05 -9.09 0.21
CA ASP A 23 -11.10 -10.53 0.04
C ASP A 23 -11.06 -11.21 1.41
N ALA A 24 -12.20 -11.75 1.85
CA ALA A 24 -12.30 -12.44 3.14
C ALA A 24 -11.74 -13.85 3.08
N MET A 25 -11.49 -14.41 1.90
CA MET A 25 -11.04 -15.80 1.71
C MET A 25 -9.55 -15.88 1.37
N GLY A 26 -8.85 -14.74 1.26
CA GLY A 26 -7.44 -14.68 0.88
C GLY A 26 -6.49 -14.74 2.08
N GLY A 27 -5.48 -15.60 1.98
CA GLY A 27 -4.42 -15.78 2.98
C GLY A 27 -4.47 -17.13 3.70
N ASP A 28 -3.35 -17.46 4.36
CA ASP A 28 -3.11 -18.77 4.99
C ASP A 28 -4.08 -19.06 6.15
N PHE A 29 -4.63 -18.00 6.75
CA PHE A 29 -5.52 -18.08 7.93
C PHE A 29 -6.91 -17.50 7.65
N ALA A 30 -7.26 -17.35 6.37
CA ALA A 30 -8.60 -16.91 5.96
C ALA A 30 -9.65 -18.03 6.21
N PRO A 31 -10.90 -17.67 6.42
CA PRO A 31 -11.47 -16.31 6.56
C PRO A 31 -11.34 -15.71 7.98
N GLU A 32 -10.91 -16.48 8.97
CA GLU A 32 -10.88 -16.09 10.39
C GLU A 32 -10.18 -14.75 10.61
N VAL A 33 -8.93 -14.66 10.12
CA VAL A 33 -8.06 -13.51 10.32
C VAL A 33 -8.53 -12.28 9.52
N ALA A 34 -9.10 -12.51 8.34
CA ALA A 34 -9.66 -11.44 7.51
C ALA A 34 -10.85 -10.77 8.22
N ILE A 35 -11.78 -11.57 8.75
CA ILE A 35 -12.95 -11.08 9.48
C ILE A 35 -12.55 -10.40 10.79
N GLU A 36 -11.67 -11.01 11.60
CA GLU A 36 -11.17 -10.38 12.83
C GLU A 36 -10.49 -9.02 12.54
N GLY A 37 -9.71 -8.94 11.45
CA GLY A 37 -9.06 -7.71 11.02
C GLY A 37 -10.05 -6.63 10.59
N ALA A 38 -11.09 -7.01 9.85
CA ALA A 38 -12.17 -6.12 9.44
C ALA A 38 -12.95 -5.57 10.65
N VAL A 39 -13.26 -6.43 11.63
CA VAL A 39 -13.92 -6.01 12.89
C VAL A 39 -13.03 -5.01 13.66
N LYS A 40 -11.72 -5.24 13.71
CA LYS A 40 -10.78 -4.30 14.35
C LYS A 40 -10.76 -2.95 13.64
N ALA A 41 -10.82 -2.95 12.30
CA ALA A 41 -10.76 -1.74 11.48
C ALA A 41 -11.96 -0.81 11.68
N LEU A 42 -13.15 -1.33 12.03
CA LEU A 42 -14.35 -0.51 12.32
C LEU A 42 -14.13 0.57 13.38
N LYS A 43 -13.14 0.39 14.26
CA LYS A 43 -12.84 1.37 15.33
C LYS A 43 -12.00 2.56 14.83
N PHE A 44 -11.47 2.47 13.62
CA PHE A 44 -10.46 3.39 13.12
C PHE A 44 -10.80 4.00 11.77
N ILE A 45 -11.65 3.33 10.97
CA ILE A 45 -12.14 3.89 9.69
C ILE A 45 -13.07 5.06 9.96
N ASP A 46 -13.13 5.99 9.02
CA ASP A 46 -14.01 7.15 9.11
C ASP A 46 -15.48 6.74 8.95
N GLN A 47 -16.39 7.59 9.47
CA GLN A 47 -17.84 7.32 9.45
C GLN A 47 -18.45 7.27 8.04
N ASP A 48 -17.78 7.86 7.05
CA ASP A 48 -18.12 7.85 5.64
C ASP A 48 -17.49 6.68 4.87
N SER A 49 -16.84 5.73 5.58
CA SER A 49 -16.23 4.55 5.00
C SER A 49 -17.01 3.28 5.34
N ARG A 50 -17.13 2.38 4.36
CA ARG A 50 -17.83 1.09 4.46
C ARG A 50 -16.93 -0.04 4.00
N ILE A 51 -16.85 -1.12 4.77
CA ILE A 51 -16.11 -2.33 4.40
C ILE A 51 -17.05 -3.29 3.67
N VAL A 52 -16.63 -3.74 2.48
CA VAL A 52 -17.33 -4.74 1.66
C VAL A 52 -16.50 -6.03 1.67
N LEU A 53 -17.06 -7.10 2.23
CA LEU A 53 -16.39 -8.39 2.40
C LEU A 53 -16.83 -9.38 1.32
N PHE A 54 -15.88 -9.97 0.61
CA PHE A 54 -16.12 -10.95 -0.45
C PHE A 54 -15.75 -12.36 0.04
N GLY A 55 -16.69 -13.31 0.05
CA GLY A 55 -16.43 -14.67 0.52
C GLY A 55 -17.70 -15.48 0.77
N ASP A 56 -17.55 -16.62 1.45
CA ASP A 56 -18.71 -17.42 1.91
C ASP A 56 -19.52 -16.63 2.95
N GLU A 57 -20.69 -16.14 2.55
CA GLU A 57 -21.52 -15.27 3.38
C GLU A 57 -21.91 -15.93 4.71
N LYS A 58 -22.26 -17.24 4.69
CA LYS A 58 -22.62 -17.96 5.91
C LYS A 58 -21.44 -17.97 6.88
N ARG A 59 -20.26 -18.32 6.39
CA ARG A 59 -19.04 -18.36 7.20
C ARG A 59 -18.65 -16.98 7.72
N MET A 60 -18.77 -15.95 6.88
CA MET A 60 -18.51 -14.56 7.30
C MET A 60 -19.45 -14.13 8.43
N ARG A 61 -20.77 -14.40 8.33
CA ARG A 61 -21.75 -14.07 9.38
C ARG A 61 -21.47 -14.79 10.69
N GLU A 62 -21.12 -16.08 10.65
CA GLU A 62 -20.74 -16.86 11.84
C GLU A 62 -19.51 -16.23 12.54
N LEU A 63 -18.49 -15.84 11.77
CA LEU A 63 -17.28 -15.25 12.32
C LEU A 63 -17.49 -13.83 12.85
N LEU A 64 -18.28 -13.00 12.17
CA LEU A 64 -18.66 -11.67 12.66
C LEU A 64 -19.35 -11.77 14.02
N ALA A 65 -20.33 -12.68 14.15
CA ALA A 65 -21.00 -12.93 15.43
C ALA A 65 -20.03 -13.42 16.51
N LYS A 66 -19.11 -14.34 16.17
CA LYS A 66 -18.06 -14.83 17.08
C LYS A 66 -17.17 -13.70 17.62
N HIS A 67 -16.86 -12.70 16.78
CA HIS A 67 -16.07 -11.53 17.17
C HIS A 67 -16.91 -10.37 17.74
N GLY A 68 -18.19 -10.58 18.00
CA GLY A 68 -19.08 -9.61 18.63
C GLY A 68 -19.48 -8.42 17.75
N ALA A 69 -19.42 -8.59 16.42
CA ALA A 69 -19.80 -7.56 15.45
C ALA A 69 -21.12 -7.92 14.75
N SER A 70 -21.99 -6.91 14.51
CA SER A 70 -23.15 -7.07 13.65
C SER A 70 -22.73 -7.15 12.19
N ALA A 71 -23.35 -8.06 11.43
CA ALA A 71 -23.20 -8.12 9.98
C ALA A 71 -23.67 -6.83 9.28
N ASP A 72 -24.56 -6.06 9.90
CA ASP A 72 -25.07 -4.78 9.36
C ASP A 72 -24.00 -3.69 9.29
N ASN A 73 -22.87 -3.87 10.00
CA ASN A 73 -21.72 -2.98 9.91
C ASN A 73 -20.91 -3.14 8.63
N PHE A 74 -21.22 -4.16 7.82
CA PHE A 74 -20.50 -4.54 6.60
C PHE A 74 -21.47 -4.73 5.44
N ASP A 75 -20.96 -4.62 4.22
CA ASP A 75 -21.63 -5.16 3.05
C ASP A 75 -21.04 -6.53 2.76
N LEU A 76 -21.86 -7.57 2.70
CA LEU A 76 -21.41 -8.95 2.46
C LEU A 76 -21.75 -9.33 1.02
N VAL A 77 -20.76 -9.79 0.27
CA VAL A 77 -20.90 -10.29 -1.10
C VAL A 77 -20.53 -11.76 -1.09
N HIS A 78 -21.53 -12.62 -1.33
CA HIS A 78 -21.32 -14.07 -1.37
C HIS A 78 -20.49 -14.47 -2.58
N THR A 79 -19.50 -15.34 -2.34
CA THR A 79 -18.71 -16.01 -3.38
C THR A 79 -18.48 -17.48 -2.96
N SER A 80 -18.52 -18.39 -3.92
CA SER A 80 -18.46 -19.83 -3.66
C SER A 80 -17.09 -20.46 -3.96
N GLN A 81 -16.16 -19.71 -4.57
CA GLN A 81 -14.86 -20.21 -5.02
C GLN A 81 -13.70 -19.42 -4.40
N VAL A 82 -12.55 -20.07 -4.28
CA VAL A 82 -11.31 -19.47 -3.80
C VAL A 82 -10.18 -19.76 -4.79
N ILE A 83 -9.39 -18.75 -5.14
CA ILE A 83 -8.13 -18.93 -5.88
C ILE A 83 -7.04 -19.22 -4.85
N GLU A 84 -6.52 -20.44 -4.88
CA GLU A 84 -5.50 -20.91 -3.95
C GLU A 84 -4.11 -20.33 -4.31
N MET A 85 -3.20 -20.28 -3.33
CA MET A 85 -1.83 -19.78 -3.54
C MET A 85 -1.03 -20.61 -4.56
N GLY A 86 -1.35 -21.91 -4.68
CA GLY A 86 -0.72 -22.85 -5.62
C GLY A 86 -1.34 -22.86 -7.02
N ASP A 87 -2.45 -22.18 -7.24
CA ASP A 87 -3.12 -22.14 -8.54
C ASP A 87 -2.29 -21.35 -9.56
N HIS A 88 -2.40 -21.74 -10.84
CA HIS A 88 -1.83 -20.93 -11.92
C HIS A 88 -2.66 -19.65 -12.07
N PRO A 89 -2.11 -18.45 -11.77
CA PRO A 89 -2.90 -17.23 -11.56
C PRO A 89 -3.87 -16.89 -12.68
N ALA A 90 -3.38 -16.81 -13.95
CA ALA A 90 -4.20 -16.40 -15.07
C ALA A 90 -5.31 -17.42 -15.41
N LYS A 91 -5.00 -18.73 -15.30
CA LYS A 91 -5.99 -19.78 -15.53
C LYS A 91 -7.04 -19.81 -14.45
N ALA A 92 -6.63 -19.71 -13.17
CA ALA A 92 -7.54 -19.73 -12.04
C ALA A 92 -8.44 -18.49 -12.01
N PHE A 93 -7.92 -17.31 -12.34
CA PHE A 93 -8.69 -16.08 -12.40
C PHE A 93 -9.87 -16.18 -13.41
N VAL A 94 -9.66 -16.83 -14.56
CA VAL A 94 -10.70 -17.03 -15.56
C VAL A 94 -11.64 -18.19 -15.16
N ALA A 95 -11.09 -19.32 -14.72
CA ALA A 95 -11.88 -20.53 -14.43
C ALA A 95 -12.73 -20.39 -13.17
N LYS A 96 -12.24 -19.68 -12.14
CA LYS A 96 -12.93 -19.43 -10.87
C LYS A 96 -13.61 -18.06 -10.88
N SER A 97 -14.56 -17.88 -11.79
CA SER A 97 -15.26 -16.59 -12.00
C SER A 97 -16.07 -16.11 -10.80
N ASP A 98 -16.45 -17.03 -9.89
CA ASP A 98 -17.14 -16.73 -8.63
C ASP A 98 -16.18 -16.76 -7.43
N SER A 99 -14.89 -16.53 -7.64
CA SER A 99 -13.95 -16.39 -6.53
C SER A 99 -14.00 -14.99 -5.92
N SER A 100 -13.68 -14.89 -4.62
CA SER A 100 -13.63 -13.61 -3.89
C SER A 100 -12.73 -12.57 -4.59
N ILE A 101 -11.59 -12.99 -5.17
CA ILE A 101 -10.71 -12.11 -5.93
C ILE A 101 -11.37 -11.67 -7.25
N THR A 102 -11.91 -12.60 -8.05
CA THR A 102 -12.48 -12.27 -9.36
C THR A 102 -13.72 -11.38 -9.23
N VAL A 103 -14.60 -11.69 -8.28
CA VAL A 103 -15.80 -10.88 -7.99
C VAL A 103 -15.41 -9.51 -7.42
N GLY A 104 -14.40 -9.44 -6.54
CA GLY A 104 -13.87 -8.19 -6.01
C GLY A 104 -13.37 -7.26 -7.12
N PHE A 105 -12.59 -7.76 -8.08
CA PHE A 105 -12.15 -6.98 -9.24
C PHE A 105 -13.29 -6.55 -10.15
N LYS A 106 -14.31 -7.39 -10.32
CA LYS A 106 -15.52 -7.03 -11.06
C LYS A 106 -16.23 -5.84 -10.38
N TYR A 107 -16.43 -5.90 -9.06
CA TYR A 107 -17.04 -4.80 -8.30
C TYR A 107 -16.21 -3.51 -8.39
N LEU A 108 -14.88 -3.62 -8.34
CA LEU A 108 -13.99 -2.48 -8.49
C LEU A 108 -14.10 -1.85 -9.89
N SER A 109 -14.14 -2.66 -10.95
CA SER A 109 -14.29 -2.17 -12.32
C SER A 109 -15.65 -1.53 -12.61
N GLU A 110 -16.68 -1.98 -11.91
CA GLU A 110 -18.05 -1.44 -12.01
C GLU A 110 -18.28 -0.22 -11.11
N GLY A 111 -17.27 0.23 -10.34
CA GLY A 111 -17.35 1.34 -9.40
C GLY A 111 -18.28 1.06 -8.20
N LYS A 112 -18.53 -0.21 -7.88
CA LYS A 112 -19.30 -0.64 -6.70
C LYS A 112 -18.48 -0.60 -5.41
N ILE A 113 -17.16 -0.63 -5.54
CA ILE A 113 -16.17 -0.37 -4.49
C ILE A 113 -15.10 0.58 -5.05
N ASP A 114 -14.42 1.31 -4.17
CA ASP A 114 -13.46 2.34 -4.54
C ASP A 114 -11.99 1.87 -4.47
N GLY A 115 -11.77 0.72 -3.84
CA GLY A 115 -10.47 0.04 -3.77
C GLY A 115 -10.65 -1.41 -3.36
N PHE A 116 -9.68 -2.27 -3.72
CA PHE A 116 -9.74 -3.71 -3.42
C PHE A 116 -8.43 -4.24 -2.84
N ALA A 117 -8.51 -4.99 -1.76
CA ALA A 117 -7.35 -5.58 -1.10
C ALA A 117 -7.54 -7.07 -0.80
N SER A 118 -6.46 -7.84 -0.94
CA SER A 118 -6.42 -9.27 -0.66
C SER A 118 -5.07 -9.69 -0.09
N ALA A 119 -5.08 -10.60 0.88
CA ALA A 119 -3.89 -11.33 1.34
C ALA A 119 -3.75 -12.71 0.66
N GLY A 120 -4.53 -12.98 -0.38
CA GLY A 120 -4.50 -14.21 -1.15
C GLY A 120 -3.43 -14.23 -2.25
N SER A 121 -3.75 -14.89 -3.36
CA SER A 121 -2.82 -15.10 -4.48
C SER A 121 -2.34 -13.79 -5.10
N THR A 122 -1.07 -13.42 -4.84
CA THR A 122 -0.40 -12.25 -5.45
C THR A 122 -0.54 -12.27 -6.97
N GLY A 123 -0.36 -13.45 -7.58
CA GLY A 123 -0.47 -13.60 -9.03
C GLY A 123 -1.87 -13.30 -9.55
N ALA A 124 -2.92 -13.79 -8.87
CA ALA A 124 -4.31 -13.50 -9.24
C ALA A 124 -4.66 -12.01 -9.05
N MET A 125 -4.17 -11.39 -8.00
CA MET A 125 -4.31 -9.94 -7.77
C MET A 125 -3.65 -9.13 -8.89
N MET A 126 -2.47 -9.56 -9.35
CA MET A 126 -1.81 -8.92 -10.50
C MET A 126 -2.57 -9.14 -11.81
N VAL A 127 -3.12 -10.34 -12.04
CA VAL A 127 -3.98 -10.60 -13.23
C VAL A 127 -5.20 -9.67 -13.23
N GLY A 128 -5.92 -9.57 -12.12
CA GLY A 128 -7.06 -8.66 -11.98
C GLY A 128 -6.67 -7.19 -12.18
N SER A 129 -5.55 -6.76 -11.58
CA SER A 129 -5.04 -5.40 -11.75
C SER A 129 -4.72 -5.06 -13.21
N MET A 130 -4.10 -6.00 -13.94
CA MET A 130 -3.65 -5.76 -15.31
C MET A 130 -4.76 -5.95 -16.35
N GLN A 131 -5.64 -6.94 -16.17
CA GLN A 131 -6.63 -7.30 -17.21
C GLN A 131 -7.98 -6.61 -16.98
N VAL A 132 -8.40 -6.43 -15.72
CA VAL A 132 -9.71 -5.87 -15.37
C VAL A 132 -9.60 -4.36 -15.14
N ILE A 133 -8.74 -3.94 -14.21
CA ILE A 133 -8.58 -2.51 -13.86
C ILE A 133 -7.76 -1.77 -14.91
N LYS A 134 -6.78 -2.44 -15.48
CA LYS A 134 -5.85 -1.97 -16.53
C LYS A 134 -4.91 -0.85 -16.06
N PRO A 135 -3.72 -0.76 -16.65
CA PRO A 135 -2.82 0.36 -16.43
C PRO A 135 -3.47 1.69 -16.86
N ILE A 136 -3.10 2.76 -16.16
CA ILE A 136 -3.42 4.13 -16.58
C ILE A 136 -2.70 4.42 -17.90
N GLU A 137 -3.38 5.07 -18.82
CA GLU A 137 -2.80 5.50 -20.10
C GLU A 137 -1.55 6.37 -19.86
N GLY A 138 -0.45 6.06 -20.56
CA GLY A 138 0.85 6.68 -20.36
C GLY A 138 1.73 6.02 -19.30
N VAL A 139 1.21 5.08 -18.49
CA VAL A 139 2.04 4.25 -17.60
C VAL A 139 2.71 3.15 -18.40
N ILE A 140 4.05 3.14 -18.43
CA ILE A 140 4.85 2.15 -19.17
C ILE A 140 4.70 0.77 -18.52
N ARG A 141 4.85 0.71 -17.20
CA ARG A 141 4.67 -0.50 -16.38
C ARG A 141 4.11 -0.13 -15.01
N PRO A 142 3.06 -0.76 -14.51
CA PRO A 142 2.68 -0.71 -13.11
C PRO A 142 3.80 -1.20 -12.22
N VAL A 143 3.77 -0.81 -10.94
CA VAL A 143 4.82 -1.08 -9.95
C VAL A 143 4.21 -1.52 -8.63
N LEU A 144 4.91 -2.39 -7.91
CA LEU A 144 4.63 -2.69 -6.50
C LEU A 144 5.45 -1.76 -5.61
N ALA A 145 4.75 -1.04 -4.74
CA ALA A 145 5.38 -0.14 -3.78
C ALA A 145 5.01 -0.51 -2.34
N THR A 146 5.88 -0.15 -1.42
CA THR A 146 5.64 -0.29 0.01
C THR A 146 6.10 0.93 0.77
N LEU A 147 5.52 1.13 1.96
CA LEU A 147 6.00 2.14 2.88
C LEU A 147 7.10 1.55 3.76
N ILE A 148 8.21 2.25 3.85
CA ILE A 148 9.33 1.90 4.73
C ILE A 148 9.49 2.96 5.82
N PRO A 149 9.86 2.58 7.06
CA PRO A 149 10.22 3.57 8.08
C PRO A 149 11.60 4.14 7.77
N THR A 150 11.76 5.41 8.06
CA THR A 150 13.06 6.08 8.05
C THR A 150 13.18 6.99 9.28
N ILE A 151 14.37 7.16 9.80
CA ILE A 151 14.61 8.03 10.95
C ILE A 151 15.06 9.41 10.45
N SER A 152 14.40 10.44 10.95
CA SER A 152 14.85 11.82 10.77
C SER A 152 15.41 12.34 12.09
N SER A 153 16.58 12.94 12.06
CA SER A 153 17.24 13.51 13.25
C SER A 153 16.40 14.56 13.98
N SER A 154 15.51 15.24 13.27
CA SER A 154 14.65 16.31 13.80
C SER A 154 13.20 15.89 14.05
N LYS A 155 12.67 14.93 13.24
CA LYS A 155 11.24 14.58 13.24
C LYS A 155 10.94 13.16 13.73
N GLY A 156 11.98 12.39 14.12
CA GLY A 156 11.84 11.01 14.56
C GLY A 156 11.52 10.05 13.41
N VAL A 157 10.71 9.02 13.70
CA VAL A 157 10.33 8.01 12.71
C VAL A 157 9.32 8.57 11.73
N GLN A 158 9.63 8.44 10.46
CA GLN A 158 8.82 8.88 9.32
C GLN A 158 8.53 7.72 8.37
N ARG A 159 7.75 7.95 7.34
CA ARG A 159 7.50 6.99 6.26
C ARG A 159 8.12 7.51 4.96
N GLY A 160 8.74 6.61 4.21
CA GLY A 160 9.15 6.78 2.83
C GLY A 160 8.51 5.72 1.95
N VAL A 161 8.60 5.89 0.63
CA VAL A 161 8.10 4.94 -0.37
C VAL A 161 9.30 4.22 -0.98
N LEU A 162 9.28 2.90 -0.98
CA LEU A 162 10.24 2.06 -1.73
C LEU A 162 9.49 1.39 -2.88
N MET A 163 10.01 1.52 -4.09
CA MET A 163 9.50 0.90 -5.32
C MET A 163 10.64 0.63 -6.32
N ASP A 164 10.66 -0.44 -7.09
CA ASP A 164 9.77 -1.59 -7.17
C ASP A 164 10.14 -2.65 -6.13
N VAL A 165 9.15 -3.32 -5.54
CA VAL A 165 9.40 -4.36 -4.54
C VAL A 165 8.89 -5.75 -4.96
N GLY A 166 8.80 -6.00 -6.27
CA GLY A 166 8.51 -7.36 -6.67
C GLY A 166 7.76 -7.60 -7.98
N LEU A 167 7.68 -6.64 -8.89
CA LEU A 167 6.96 -6.80 -10.16
C LEU A 167 7.90 -6.83 -11.39
N ASN A 168 8.78 -5.84 -11.54
CA ASN A 168 9.61 -5.68 -12.74
C ASN A 168 11.09 -5.91 -12.39
N VAL A 169 11.53 -7.17 -12.51
CA VAL A 169 12.87 -7.62 -12.09
C VAL A 169 13.97 -7.03 -12.96
N ASP A 170 13.73 -6.99 -14.29
CA ASP A 170 14.63 -6.39 -15.27
C ASP A 170 13.96 -5.15 -15.88
N ALA A 171 13.79 -4.09 -15.08
CA ALA A 171 13.16 -2.87 -15.54
C ALA A 171 14.10 -2.09 -16.48
N LYS A 172 13.55 -1.54 -17.58
CA LYS A 172 14.30 -0.63 -18.44
C LYS A 172 14.49 0.73 -17.76
N PRO A 173 15.53 1.51 -18.14
CA PRO A 173 15.77 2.84 -17.54
C PRO A 173 14.55 3.77 -17.58
N GLU A 174 13.80 3.77 -18.68
CA GLU A 174 12.61 4.62 -18.85
C GLU A 174 11.49 4.23 -17.88
N VAL A 175 11.38 2.96 -17.54
CA VAL A 175 10.42 2.44 -16.56
C VAL A 175 10.78 2.91 -15.17
N LEU A 176 12.06 2.80 -14.78
CA LEU A 176 12.56 3.26 -13.48
C LEU A 176 12.42 4.80 -13.35
N ALA A 177 12.76 5.55 -14.39
CA ALA A 177 12.58 7.00 -14.37
C ALA A 177 11.10 7.39 -14.16
N GLN A 178 10.17 6.70 -14.82
CA GLN A 178 8.74 6.93 -14.62
C GLN A 178 8.29 6.58 -13.19
N TYR A 179 8.91 5.61 -12.52
CA TYR A 179 8.58 5.31 -11.11
C TYR A 179 8.87 6.51 -10.21
N GLY A 180 9.88 7.33 -10.52
CA GLY A 180 10.11 8.61 -9.82
C GLY A 180 8.88 9.51 -9.84
N LEU A 181 8.23 9.65 -10.98
CA LEU A 181 6.98 10.40 -11.12
C LEU A 181 5.84 9.76 -10.32
N LEU A 182 5.62 8.44 -10.48
CA LEU A 182 4.57 7.72 -9.75
C LEU A 182 4.73 7.87 -8.24
N GLY A 183 5.94 7.65 -7.74
CA GLY A 183 6.26 7.76 -6.31
C GLY A 183 6.10 9.19 -5.78
N SER A 184 6.51 10.19 -6.54
CA SER A 184 6.34 11.60 -6.17
C SER A 184 4.86 11.98 -6.04
N ILE A 185 4.02 11.59 -7.01
CA ILE A 185 2.58 11.86 -6.97
C ILE A 185 1.93 11.11 -5.80
N TYR A 186 2.31 9.85 -5.55
CA TYR A 186 1.81 9.10 -4.41
C TYR A 186 2.19 9.75 -3.09
N ALA A 187 3.45 10.14 -2.92
CA ALA A 187 3.91 10.81 -1.70
C ALA A 187 3.21 12.15 -1.46
N LYS A 188 2.92 12.91 -2.51
CA LYS A 188 2.09 14.13 -2.42
C LYS A 188 0.66 13.83 -2.02
N SER A 189 0.01 12.89 -2.71
CA SER A 189 -1.44 12.69 -2.60
C SER A 189 -1.87 11.88 -1.39
N VAL A 190 -1.04 10.92 -0.96
CA VAL A 190 -1.37 9.95 0.09
C VAL A 190 -0.61 10.21 1.38
N LEU A 191 0.67 10.64 1.28
CA LEU A 191 1.47 10.95 2.47
C LEU A 191 1.47 12.44 2.83
N GLY A 192 0.87 13.32 2.01
CA GLY A 192 0.75 14.75 2.27
C GLY A 192 2.07 15.53 2.20
N LEU A 193 3.05 15.04 1.45
CA LEU A 193 4.33 15.71 1.27
C LEU A 193 4.23 16.74 0.14
N GLU A 194 4.61 18.00 0.38
CA GLU A 194 4.50 19.07 -0.64
C GLU A 194 5.51 18.91 -1.79
N ASN A 195 6.77 18.64 -1.47
CA ASN A 195 7.84 18.47 -2.45
C ASN A 195 8.68 17.22 -2.14
N PRO A 196 8.17 16.00 -2.44
CA PRO A 196 8.86 14.76 -2.12
C PRO A 196 10.19 14.66 -2.86
N ARG A 197 11.23 14.31 -2.14
CA ARG A 197 12.56 14.04 -2.69
C ARG A 197 12.59 12.63 -3.24
N VAL A 198 12.95 12.50 -4.50
CA VAL A 198 13.02 11.21 -5.21
C VAL A 198 14.49 10.85 -5.43
N ALA A 199 14.92 9.68 -5.03
CA ALA A 199 16.27 9.17 -5.25
C ALA A 199 16.26 7.84 -6.00
N LEU A 200 17.32 7.61 -6.76
CA LEU A 200 17.62 6.31 -7.36
C LEU A 200 18.50 5.49 -6.39
N LEU A 201 18.06 4.28 -6.06
CA LEU A 201 18.86 3.37 -5.26
C LEU A 201 20.09 2.91 -6.05
N ASN A 202 21.27 3.08 -5.45
CA ASN A 202 22.54 2.77 -6.11
C ASN A 202 23.59 2.28 -5.09
N ILE A 203 24.78 1.93 -5.57
CA ILE A 203 25.94 1.48 -4.80
C ILE A 203 26.87 2.62 -4.35
N GLY A 204 26.55 3.84 -4.67
CA GLY A 204 27.27 5.08 -4.33
C GLY A 204 26.47 6.29 -4.73
N GLU A 205 26.76 7.44 -4.12
CA GLU A 205 25.99 8.69 -4.30
C GLU A 205 26.34 9.44 -5.57
N GLU A 206 27.55 9.22 -6.15
CA GLU A 206 28.05 9.94 -7.31
C GLU A 206 27.29 9.56 -8.60
N GLU A 207 27.11 10.49 -9.52
CA GLU A 207 26.40 10.32 -10.80
C GLU A 207 26.87 9.12 -11.62
N GLY A 208 28.19 8.89 -11.68
CA GLY A 208 28.78 7.83 -12.49
C GLY A 208 28.70 6.40 -11.88
N LYS A 209 28.08 6.22 -10.71
CA LYS A 209 27.99 4.93 -10.04
C LYS A 209 26.93 4.02 -10.64
N GLY A 210 27.09 2.73 -10.33
CA GLY A 210 26.14 1.69 -10.71
C GLY A 210 26.44 1.03 -12.05
N ASN A 211 25.56 0.12 -12.43
CA ASN A 211 25.58 -0.58 -13.70
C ASN A 211 25.06 0.29 -14.85
N ALA A 212 25.04 -0.22 -16.07
CA ALA A 212 24.57 0.52 -17.25
C ALA A 212 23.10 0.98 -17.11
N GLN A 213 22.23 0.15 -16.53
CA GLN A 213 20.85 0.49 -16.26
C GLN A 213 20.74 1.68 -15.29
N ALA A 214 21.46 1.64 -14.16
CA ALA A 214 21.42 2.70 -13.15
C ALA A 214 21.92 4.04 -13.71
N LYS A 215 23.00 4.05 -14.50
CA LYS A 215 23.54 5.25 -15.14
C LYS A 215 22.54 5.86 -16.11
N ALA A 216 21.97 5.07 -17.02
CA ALA A 216 20.97 5.54 -17.95
C ALA A 216 19.69 6.02 -17.25
N THR A 217 19.29 5.35 -16.16
CA THR A 217 18.14 5.79 -15.32
C THR A 217 18.43 7.14 -14.66
N TYR A 218 19.64 7.31 -14.12
CA TYR A 218 20.06 8.56 -13.47
C TYR A 218 19.94 9.74 -14.43
N ASP A 219 20.43 9.59 -15.66
CA ASP A 219 20.39 10.65 -16.68
C ASP A 219 18.95 11.05 -16.99
N LEU A 220 18.06 10.05 -17.20
CA LEU A 220 16.63 10.30 -17.45
C LEU A 220 15.95 10.99 -16.26
N MET A 221 16.22 10.55 -15.03
CA MET A 221 15.63 11.13 -13.82
C MET A 221 16.13 12.56 -13.57
N LYS A 222 17.37 12.86 -13.89
CA LYS A 222 17.98 14.19 -13.76
C LYS A 222 17.37 15.19 -14.74
N GLU A 223 17.01 14.76 -15.93
CA GLU A 223 16.36 15.57 -16.95
C GLU A 223 14.87 15.81 -16.68
N ASP A 224 14.19 14.90 -16.01
CA ASP A 224 12.75 14.98 -15.71
C ASP A 224 12.46 16.02 -14.62
N LYS A 225 11.85 17.15 -15.01
CA LYS A 225 11.51 18.25 -14.10
C LYS A 225 10.14 18.11 -13.40
N ARG A 226 9.40 17.03 -13.65
CA ARG A 226 8.06 16.81 -13.06
C ARG A 226 8.11 16.40 -11.59
N TYR A 227 9.30 16.03 -11.09
CA TYR A 227 9.51 15.68 -9.69
C TYR A 227 10.90 16.15 -9.21
N ASN A 228 11.06 16.20 -7.89
CA ASN A 228 12.31 16.65 -7.25
C ASN A 228 13.31 15.49 -7.14
N PHE A 229 14.08 15.25 -8.18
CA PHE A 229 15.16 14.26 -8.16
C PHE A 229 16.36 14.78 -7.36
N VAL A 230 16.81 14.02 -6.36
CA VAL A 230 17.92 14.38 -5.46
C VAL A 230 19.17 13.54 -5.68
N GLY A 231 19.23 12.74 -6.75
CA GLY A 231 20.40 11.92 -7.09
C GLY A 231 20.30 10.47 -6.61
N ASN A 232 21.46 9.82 -6.48
CA ASN A 232 21.57 8.45 -5.98
C ASN A 232 21.46 8.40 -4.45
N VAL A 233 21.01 7.27 -3.93
CA VAL A 233 21.03 6.95 -2.51
C VAL A 233 21.54 5.53 -2.28
N GLU A 234 22.41 5.33 -1.31
CA GLU A 234 22.85 4.00 -0.90
C GLU A 234 21.80 3.35 0.03
N SER A 235 21.76 2.03 0.03
CA SER A 235 20.84 1.25 0.86
C SER A 235 20.98 1.51 2.37
N SER A 236 22.16 1.93 2.82
CA SER A 236 22.45 2.31 4.21
C SER A 236 21.62 3.51 4.69
N TYR A 237 21.27 4.43 3.79
CA TYR A 237 20.56 5.67 4.13
C TYR A 237 19.05 5.60 3.99
N ILE A 238 18.49 4.61 3.33
CA ILE A 238 17.03 4.54 3.11
C ILE A 238 16.24 4.38 4.43
N PHE A 239 16.86 3.82 5.47
CA PHE A 239 16.25 3.64 6.79
C PHE A 239 16.76 4.64 7.84
N THR A 240 17.89 5.33 7.63
CA THR A 240 18.57 6.08 8.67
C THR A 240 18.32 7.58 8.60
N ASP A 241 18.77 8.26 7.57
CA ASP A 241 18.86 9.73 7.60
C ASP A 241 17.80 10.47 6.77
N LYS A 242 16.81 9.75 6.26
CA LYS A 242 15.76 10.29 5.39
C LYS A 242 16.29 11.27 4.32
N ILE A 243 17.23 10.82 3.52
CA ILE A 243 17.78 11.59 2.39
C ILE A 243 16.69 11.76 1.31
N ALA A 244 15.87 10.71 1.09
CA ALA A 244 14.78 10.71 0.13
C ALA A 244 13.44 10.33 0.78
N ASP A 245 12.36 10.77 0.16
CA ASP A 245 10.99 10.43 0.53
C ASP A 245 10.45 9.29 -0.36
N VAL A 246 11.01 9.16 -1.57
CA VAL A 246 10.74 8.09 -2.54
C VAL A 246 12.07 7.51 -2.99
N VAL A 247 12.21 6.21 -2.90
CA VAL A 247 13.39 5.47 -3.35
C VAL A 247 12.98 4.52 -4.48
N VAL A 248 13.60 4.70 -5.64
CA VAL A 248 13.33 3.91 -6.86
C VAL A 248 14.43 2.87 -7.03
N ALA A 249 14.03 1.63 -7.28
CA ALA A 249 14.89 0.49 -7.61
C ALA A 249 14.19 -0.42 -8.62
N ASP A 250 14.91 -1.34 -9.26
CA ASP A 250 14.26 -2.49 -9.90
C ASP A 250 13.73 -3.47 -8.84
N ALA A 251 12.83 -4.37 -9.26
CA ALA A 251 12.18 -5.27 -8.32
C ALA A 251 13.12 -6.30 -7.69
N PHE A 252 14.22 -6.66 -8.35
CA PHE A 252 15.18 -7.61 -7.76
C PHE A 252 15.89 -6.98 -6.56
N VAL A 253 16.40 -5.77 -6.73
CA VAL A 253 17.09 -5.03 -5.67
C VAL A 253 16.11 -4.60 -4.58
N GLY A 254 14.98 -3.97 -4.95
CA GLY A 254 13.99 -3.50 -3.99
C GLY A 254 13.41 -4.63 -3.14
N LYS A 255 13.09 -5.78 -3.75
CA LYS A 255 12.60 -6.97 -3.03
C LYS A 255 13.67 -7.55 -2.10
N SER A 256 14.93 -7.59 -2.54
CA SER A 256 16.05 -8.11 -1.73
C SER A 256 16.25 -7.26 -0.47
N ILE A 257 16.23 -5.93 -0.61
CA ILE A 257 16.34 -5.01 0.52
C ILE A 257 15.14 -5.14 1.47
N LEU A 258 13.92 -5.19 0.93
CA LEU A 258 12.73 -5.36 1.75
C LEU A 258 12.79 -6.66 2.55
N LYS A 259 13.17 -7.78 1.93
CA LYS A 259 13.29 -9.08 2.61
C LYS A 259 14.42 -9.11 3.64
N MET A 260 15.54 -8.41 3.39
CA MET A 260 16.59 -8.22 4.38
C MET A 260 16.08 -7.41 5.59
N ALA A 261 15.39 -6.32 5.36
CA ALA A 261 14.81 -5.50 6.41
C ALA A 261 13.78 -6.28 7.27
N GLU A 262 12.90 -7.07 6.64
CA GLU A 262 11.99 -7.98 7.34
C GLU A 262 12.73 -9.05 8.17
N ALA A 263 13.87 -9.56 7.67
CA ALA A 263 14.69 -10.53 8.41
C ALA A 263 15.33 -9.89 9.65
N LEU A 264 15.89 -8.69 9.52
CA LEU A 264 16.46 -7.93 10.64
C LEU A 264 15.38 -7.58 11.70
N TYR A 265 14.17 -7.21 11.27
CA TYR A 265 13.04 -7.03 12.18
C TYR A 265 12.75 -8.31 12.97
N ARG A 266 12.64 -9.48 12.30
CA ARG A 266 12.41 -10.77 12.97
C ARG A 266 13.49 -11.13 13.97
N ILE A 267 14.77 -10.88 13.63
CA ILE A 267 15.90 -11.11 14.54
C ILE A 267 15.77 -10.21 15.77
N ASN A 268 15.57 -8.90 15.57
CA ASN A 268 15.41 -7.95 16.68
C ASN A 268 14.25 -8.35 17.60
N PHE A 269 13.11 -8.77 17.03
CA PHE A 269 11.96 -9.21 17.82
C PHE A 269 12.26 -10.49 18.63
N ARG A 270 12.92 -11.48 18.03
CA ARG A 270 13.34 -12.72 18.73
C ARG A 270 14.32 -12.45 19.87
N LEU A 271 15.18 -11.46 19.70
CA LEU A 271 16.14 -11.05 20.75
C LEU A 271 15.48 -10.16 21.84
N GLY A 272 14.17 -9.97 21.80
CA GLY A 272 13.41 -9.22 22.80
C GLY A 272 13.36 -7.72 22.58
N GLY A 273 13.83 -7.22 21.45
CA GLY A 273 13.82 -5.80 21.07
C GLY A 273 12.43 -5.18 20.86
N GLY A 274 11.38 -5.99 20.73
CA GLY A 274 9.99 -5.53 20.59
C GLY A 274 9.23 -5.35 21.92
N LYS A 275 9.86 -5.58 23.06
CA LYS A 275 9.19 -5.40 24.36
C LYS A 275 9.21 -3.94 24.77
N PRO A 276 8.06 -3.31 25.13
CA PRO A 276 8.05 -1.94 25.62
C PRO A 276 8.92 -1.81 26.87
N ARG A 277 9.93 -0.95 26.82
CA ARG A 277 10.84 -0.68 27.94
C ARG A 277 10.12 0.00 29.11
N PHE A 278 9.01 0.68 28.83
CA PHE A 278 8.20 1.38 29.84
C PHE A 278 6.72 1.06 29.63
N LYS A 279 5.96 0.97 30.72
CA LYS A 279 4.50 0.81 30.67
C LYS A 279 3.89 1.98 29.88
N ASN A 280 2.90 1.70 29.06
CA ASN A 280 2.21 2.68 28.21
C ASN A 280 1.70 3.94 28.95
N PHE A 281 1.53 3.86 30.26
CA PHE A 281 1.10 4.95 31.12
C PHE A 281 2.14 6.09 31.24
N ILE A 282 3.44 5.77 31.21
CA ILE A 282 4.53 6.77 31.39
C ILE A 282 4.95 7.37 30.05
N ARG A 283 4.60 6.71 28.93
CA ARG A 283 4.97 7.11 27.57
C ARG A 283 4.60 8.56 27.22
N PRO A 284 3.36 9.06 27.49
CA PRO A 284 2.98 10.43 27.11
C PRO A 284 3.80 11.51 27.83
N VAL A 285 4.23 11.25 29.06
CA VAL A 285 4.99 12.22 29.87
C VAL A 285 6.47 12.18 29.50
N VAL A 286 7.08 10.99 29.51
CA VAL A 286 8.52 10.84 29.21
C VAL A 286 8.82 11.10 27.75
N GLY A 287 7.92 10.75 26.82
CA GLY A 287 8.07 11.00 25.40
C GLY A 287 8.08 12.49 25.01
N ARG A 288 7.45 13.35 25.82
CA ARG A 288 7.56 14.81 25.66
C ARG A 288 8.91 15.36 26.10
N ILE A 289 9.54 14.74 27.09
CA ILE A 289 10.80 15.21 27.71
C ILE A 289 12.01 14.64 26.97
N VAL A 290 11.95 13.36 26.57
CA VAL A 290 13.06 12.67 25.89
C VAL A 290 12.52 11.85 24.71
N PRO A 291 12.16 12.49 23.59
CA PRO A 291 11.54 11.80 22.41
C PRO A 291 12.39 10.65 21.88
N LYS A 292 13.71 10.80 21.87
CA LYS A 292 14.67 9.80 21.34
C LYS A 292 14.60 8.43 22.05
N LEU A 293 14.10 8.37 23.31
CA LEU A 293 13.92 7.12 24.03
C LEU A 293 12.90 6.17 23.36
N TYR A 294 11.98 6.72 22.55
CA TYR A 294 10.91 5.96 21.92
C TYR A 294 11.14 5.72 20.42
N TRP A 295 12.06 6.47 19.77
CA TRP A 295 12.31 6.33 18.35
C TRP A 295 12.74 4.90 17.95
N GLN A 296 13.49 4.23 18.80
CA GLN A 296 13.87 2.84 18.56
C GLN A 296 12.64 1.93 18.50
N GLN A 297 11.71 2.05 19.44
CA GLN A 297 10.49 1.24 19.44
C GLN A 297 9.58 1.64 18.30
N ASP A 298 9.37 2.95 18.08
CA ASP A 298 8.53 3.46 17.01
C ASP A 298 9.07 3.04 15.64
N PHE A 299 10.39 2.99 15.45
CA PHE A 299 11.03 2.49 14.24
C PHE A 299 10.76 1.00 14.02
N TRP A 300 10.98 0.16 15.05
CA TRP A 300 10.72 -1.26 14.93
C TRP A 300 9.23 -1.58 14.78
N ASP A 301 8.35 -0.83 15.42
CA ASP A 301 6.91 -0.95 15.23
C ASP A 301 6.52 -0.56 13.79
N ALA A 302 7.19 0.42 13.20
CA ALA A 302 6.99 0.84 11.83
C ALA A 302 7.64 -0.12 10.81
N MET A 303 8.72 -0.84 11.19
CA MET A 303 9.35 -1.91 10.40
C MET A 303 8.51 -3.18 10.34
N ASN A 304 7.56 -3.34 11.25
CA ASN A 304 6.66 -4.49 11.21
C ASN A 304 5.81 -4.43 9.95
N ALA A 305 5.94 -5.43 9.07
CA ALA A 305 5.14 -5.56 7.85
C ALA A 305 3.63 -5.49 8.15
N GLU A 306 3.19 -5.93 9.35
CA GLU A 306 1.81 -5.81 9.80
C GLU A 306 1.33 -4.37 9.96
N SER A 307 2.23 -3.41 10.18
CA SER A 307 1.88 -1.99 10.33
C SER A 307 1.74 -1.25 9.00
N VAL A 308 2.29 -1.82 7.93
CA VAL A 308 2.23 -1.25 6.57
C VAL A 308 0.91 -1.62 5.88
N GLY A 309 0.41 -2.82 6.15
CA GLY A 309 -0.84 -3.33 5.60
C GLY A 309 -0.68 -4.14 4.32
N GLY A 310 0.24 -3.78 3.43
CA GLY A 310 0.44 -4.49 2.17
C GLY A 310 1.27 -3.72 1.15
N LEU A 311 1.37 -4.28 -0.05
CA LEU A 311 2.02 -3.67 -1.21
C LEU A 311 0.96 -2.97 -2.08
N GLN A 312 1.17 -1.71 -2.40
CA GLN A 312 0.31 -0.98 -3.32
C GLN A 312 0.67 -1.32 -4.76
N VAL A 313 -0.35 -1.60 -5.57
CA VAL A 313 -0.22 -1.71 -7.03
C VAL A 313 -0.41 -0.32 -7.63
N MET A 314 0.68 0.36 -7.94
CA MET A 314 0.62 1.72 -8.49
C MET A 314 0.63 1.70 -10.02
N GLY A 315 -0.01 2.70 -10.63
CA GLY A 315 -0.08 2.85 -12.09
C GLY A 315 -1.27 2.13 -12.74
N VAL A 316 -2.24 1.65 -11.96
CA VAL A 316 -3.52 1.08 -12.42
C VAL A 316 -4.69 2.02 -12.11
N ASN A 317 -5.82 1.84 -12.82
CA ASN A 317 -6.93 2.80 -12.80
C ASN A 317 -7.73 2.89 -11.50
N ALA A 318 -7.50 2.00 -10.52
CA ALA A 318 -8.11 2.06 -9.20
C ALA A 318 -7.14 1.55 -8.13
N PRO A 319 -7.31 1.93 -6.85
CA PRO A 319 -6.49 1.43 -5.75
C PRO A 319 -6.59 -0.09 -5.58
N VAL A 320 -5.45 -0.77 -5.61
CA VAL A 320 -5.32 -2.20 -5.35
C VAL A 320 -4.18 -2.44 -4.39
N MET A 321 -4.40 -3.29 -3.38
CA MET A 321 -3.39 -3.62 -2.37
C MET A 321 -3.27 -5.13 -2.18
N ILE A 322 -2.04 -5.61 -2.01
CA ILE A 322 -1.72 -7.03 -1.85
C ILE A 322 -1.06 -7.24 -0.50
N GLY A 323 -1.73 -7.96 0.38
CA GLY A 323 -1.20 -8.39 1.67
C GLY A 323 -0.30 -9.62 1.55
N HIS A 324 0.35 -10.00 2.64
CA HIS A 324 1.12 -11.24 2.73
C HIS A 324 0.20 -12.40 3.11
N GLY A 325 0.41 -13.60 2.53
CA GLY A 325 -0.42 -14.78 2.83
C GLY A 325 -0.49 -15.11 4.33
N SER A 326 0.61 -14.93 5.06
CA SER A 326 0.67 -15.12 6.52
C SER A 326 0.22 -13.90 7.34
N SER A 327 -0.53 -12.97 6.76
CA SER A 327 -1.05 -11.78 7.46
C SER A 327 -1.84 -12.13 8.70
N SER A 328 -1.58 -11.42 9.80
CA SER A 328 -2.40 -11.48 11.01
C SER A 328 -3.63 -10.57 10.89
N SER A 329 -4.57 -10.68 11.82
CA SER A 329 -5.73 -9.77 11.89
C SER A 329 -5.32 -8.29 12.08
N ARG A 330 -4.15 -8.03 12.69
CA ARG A 330 -3.58 -6.68 12.77
C ARG A 330 -3.12 -6.19 11.39
N ALA A 331 -2.48 -7.05 10.60
CA ALA A 331 -2.06 -6.73 9.24
C ALA A 331 -3.26 -6.42 8.33
N ILE A 332 -4.33 -7.22 8.42
CA ILE A 332 -5.59 -6.97 7.68
C ILE A 332 -6.22 -5.63 8.11
N CYS A 333 -6.27 -5.35 9.41
CA CYS A 333 -6.75 -4.05 9.91
C CYS A 333 -5.91 -2.90 9.30
N SER A 334 -4.58 -3.00 9.35
CA SER A 334 -3.68 -2.00 8.75
C SER A 334 -3.86 -1.87 7.24
N MET A 335 -4.16 -2.98 6.53
CA MET A 335 -4.43 -3.00 5.09
C MET A 335 -5.72 -2.24 4.75
N ILE A 336 -6.76 -2.39 5.55
CA ILE A 336 -8.03 -1.66 5.38
C ILE A 336 -7.81 -0.15 5.58
N LEU A 337 -7.08 0.24 6.63
CA LEU A 337 -6.78 1.64 6.91
C LEU A 337 -5.84 2.26 5.85
N ALA A 338 -4.91 1.48 5.32
CA ALA A 338 -4.06 1.92 4.24
C ALA A 338 -4.86 2.10 2.93
N MET A 339 -5.77 1.18 2.62
CA MET A 339 -6.67 1.28 1.46
C MET A 339 -7.58 2.51 1.56
N GLU A 340 -8.17 2.77 2.73
CA GLU A 340 -8.95 3.99 2.95
C GLU A 340 -8.16 5.26 2.64
N ARG A 341 -6.92 5.33 3.10
CA ARG A 341 -6.00 6.44 2.86
C ARG A 341 -5.66 6.59 1.38
N ASP A 342 -5.41 5.48 0.68
CA ASP A 342 -5.10 5.46 -0.76
C ASP A 342 -6.31 5.94 -1.59
N ILE A 343 -7.52 5.53 -1.23
CA ILE A 343 -8.77 5.99 -1.88
C ILE A 343 -8.94 7.50 -1.66
N LYS A 344 -8.79 7.98 -0.43
CA LYS A 344 -8.90 9.42 -0.09
C LYS A 344 -7.82 10.26 -0.78
N GLY A 345 -6.63 9.72 -0.94
CA GLY A 345 -5.53 10.35 -1.68
C GLY A 345 -5.81 10.54 -3.15
N ASN A 346 -6.70 9.73 -3.72
CA ASN A 346 -7.13 9.76 -5.13
C ASN A 346 -5.93 9.73 -6.11
N PHE A 347 -4.93 8.91 -5.78
CA PHE A 347 -3.69 8.78 -6.54
C PHE A 347 -3.91 8.49 -8.04
N PRO A 348 -4.83 7.54 -8.45
CA PRO A 348 -5.02 7.24 -9.86
C PRO A 348 -5.51 8.44 -10.69
N ALA A 349 -6.36 9.30 -10.13
CA ALA A 349 -6.83 10.49 -10.85
C ALA A 349 -5.71 11.53 -11.00
N LYS A 350 -4.95 11.78 -9.93
CA LYS A 350 -3.81 12.72 -9.96
C LYS A 350 -2.71 12.27 -10.90
N LEU A 351 -2.47 10.94 -10.97
CA LEU A 351 -1.51 10.40 -11.93
C LEU A 351 -1.98 10.58 -13.37
N ARG A 352 -3.28 10.34 -13.65
CA ARG A 352 -3.83 10.60 -14.99
C ARG A 352 -3.69 12.07 -15.42
N GLU A 353 -3.90 13.01 -14.51
CA GLU A 353 -3.67 14.43 -14.77
C GLU A 353 -2.20 14.71 -15.13
N ALA A 354 -1.28 14.27 -14.29
CA ALA A 354 0.15 14.51 -14.49
C ALA A 354 0.72 13.88 -15.78
N LEU A 355 0.13 12.76 -16.24
CA LEU A 355 0.53 12.10 -17.49
C LEU A 355 -0.07 12.77 -18.74
N LYS A 356 -1.14 13.58 -18.61
CA LYS A 356 -1.71 14.34 -19.73
C LYS A 356 -0.98 15.66 -19.97
N GLU A 357 -0.35 16.22 -18.95
CA GLU A 357 0.42 17.46 -19.02
C GLU A 357 1.85 17.24 -19.56
N ALA A 358 2.23 16.00 -19.84
CA ALA A 358 3.53 15.57 -20.37
C ALA A 358 3.46 15.31 -21.86
#